data_3128d304961875541fcd2063732be845
#
_entry.id   3128d304961875541fcd2063732be845
#
_cell.length_a   1.000
_cell.length_b   1.000
_cell.length_c   1.000
_cell.angle_alpha   90.00
_cell.angle_beta   90.00
_cell.angle_gamma   90.00
#
_symmetry.space_group_name_H-M   'P 1'
#
loop_
_entity.id
_entity.type
_entity.pdbx_description
1 polymer ?
#
loop_
_entity_poly.entity_id
_entity_poly.type
_entity_poly.pdbx_seq_one_letter_code
_entity_poly.pdbx_strand_id
1 'polypeptide(L)'
;MRVFFLLIGVLVLSQSAFASLVTSHGYAQFEELKYDADFKHFDWVNPDAPKGGSIRLMGFGSFDTLNPYTLKGSSPIGTADFSSYGISELNEPLMVGSGNYDPSGDEPASAYGLIAESVQYNDSRSWVVFNLRKEARFHDGTPITAKDVAFSYRTLLKQGHPQYRTYLQEVKRVDILSSHRIRFVFKRAGNPLLILRMGDLPVLPEHYWRDQDFSQTTFKPPLGSGPYQITSVKPGRGVVFERVKDWWGKDLAVNRGKYNFDKIFVDFYRDKHVAFEAFKVGSFDFYIEHQAKNWANNYRFPDIAKGRVIRAEIPHQIPTQTQALFINTRRAQFHDIETREALTLLFDFEWANKTLFNNAYQRADSYYPNSDFSARGTPRGAEGLLLAKWREQLPLALFLEPFTLEPTAGRGIPRDTLRKVMSLLSDAGWRSTSKGLKNKLGQQLELEILLVNPSLERILQAYVNTLNEVGIAARMRTVDRAQYKQRLDHFDFDLTLLTLPQTLSPGLEQWQYFHSSQAMIKGSKNYAGVNNPVIDDLLEHLLSAKNYREQRNAARALDRALLWHYYSIPNWYISHHRIAYQNRFEFVRIPPYTLGLRAWWLKPSEIR
;
A
#
# COMPACT_ATOMS: atom_id res chain seq x y z
N MET A 1 -56.90 -60.57 -18.49
CA MET A 1 -55.69 -60.16 -17.76
C MET A 1 -55.25 -58.80 -18.35
N ARG A 2 -55.62 -57.68 -17.70
CA ARG A 2 -55.29 -56.31 -18.15
C ARG A 2 -54.14 -55.75 -17.29
N VAL A 3 -53.03 -55.46 -17.92
CA VAL A 3 -51.86 -54.90 -17.27
C VAL A 3 -52.00 -53.34 -17.33
N PHE A 4 -52.06 -52.70 -16.14
CA PHE A 4 -52.03 -51.27 -15.99
C PHE A 4 -50.60 -50.81 -15.93
N PHE A 5 -50.16 -49.95 -16.86
CA PHE A 5 -48.90 -49.21 -16.77
C PHE A 5 -49.15 -47.91 -16.04
N LEU A 6 -48.56 -47.73 -14.86
CA LEU A 6 -48.49 -46.47 -14.13
C LEU A 6 -47.31 -45.65 -14.65
N LEU A 7 -47.57 -44.55 -15.35
CA LEU A 7 -46.58 -43.52 -15.68
C LEU A 7 -46.39 -42.60 -14.45
N ILE A 8 -45.23 -42.73 -13.78
CA ILE A 8 -44.80 -41.73 -12.77
C ILE A 8 -44.11 -40.61 -13.50
N GLY A 9 -44.80 -39.46 -13.62
CA GLY A 9 -44.21 -38.23 -14.11
C GLY A 9 -43.31 -37.58 -13.02
N VAL A 10 -42.01 -37.61 -13.22
CA VAL A 10 -41.06 -36.87 -12.38
C VAL A 10 -41.13 -35.40 -12.77
N LEU A 11 -41.77 -34.58 -11.94
CA LEU A 11 -41.72 -33.10 -12.05
C LEU A 11 -40.34 -32.66 -11.57
N VAL A 12 -39.44 -32.37 -12.49
CA VAL A 12 -38.19 -31.67 -12.20
C VAL A 12 -38.53 -30.21 -11.96
N LEU A 13 -38.72 -29.83 -10.71
CA LEU A 13 -38.74 -28.41 -10.30
C LEU A 13 -37.34 -27.85 -10.51
N SER A 14 -37.12 -27.13 -11.61
CA SER A 14 -35.98 -26.26 -11.81
C SER A 14 -36.08 -25.13 -10.77
N GLN A 15 -35.37 -25.25 -9.66
CA GLN A 15 -35.10 -24.13 -8.77
C GLN A 15 -34.25 -23.12 -9.56
N SER A 16 -34.91 -22.14 -10.12
CA SER A 16 -34.25 -20.91 -10.56
C SER A 16 -33.61 -20.30 -9.31
N ALA A 17 -32.30 -20.44 -9.17
CA ALA A 17 -31.53 -19.72 -8.17
C ALA A 17 -31.72 -18.23 -8.46
N PHE A 18 -32.65 -17.58 -7.76
CA PHE A 18 -32.70 -16.12 -7.72
C PHE A 18 -31.35 -15.66 -7.17
N ALA A 19 -30.52 -15.09 -8.04
CA ALA A 19 -29.29 -14.43 -7.62
C ALA A 19 -29.70 -13.39 -6.55
N SER A 20 -29.22 -13.56 -5.31
CA SER A 20 -29.57 -12.67 -4.22
C SER A 20 -29.06 -11.26 -4.55
N LEU A 21 -29.96 -10.30 -4.43
CA LEU A 21 -29.66 -8.89 -4.62
C LEU A 21 -29.34 -8.30 -3.25
N VAL A 22 -28.09 -7.89 -3.04
CA VAL A 22 -27.67 -7.20 -1.83
C VAL A 22 -27.80 -5.70 -2.02
N THR A 23 -28.45 -5.02 -1.07
CA THR A 23 -28.46 -3.56 -0.96
C THR A 23 -27.92 -3.18 0.40
N SER A 24 -26.90 -2.31 0.46
CA SER A 24 -26.24 -1.94 1.70
C SER A 24 -25.82 -0.46 1.70
N HIS A 25 -25.64 0.11 2.89
CA HIS A 25 -25.09 1.44 3.14
C HIS A 25 -23.58 1.51 2.93
N GLY A 26 -22.93 0.37 2.75
CA GLY A 26 -21.49 0.22 2.54
C GLY A 26 -21.16 -1.11 1.88
N TYR A 27 -19.89 -1.35 1.67
CA TYR A 27 -19.38 -2.59 1.07
C TYR A 27 -18.09 -2.98 1.77
N ALA A 28 -18.02 -4.21 2.24
CA ALA A 28 -16.78 -4.86 2.67
C ALA A 28 -16.37 -5.93 1.66
N GLN A 29 -15.08 -6.06 1.41
CA GLN A 29 -14.55 -6.99 0.43
C GLN A 29 -14.90 -8.45 0.77
N PHE A 30 -14.79 -8.82 2.04
CA PHE A 30 -14.93 -10.20 2.50
C PHE A 30 -15.80 -10.39 3.74
N GLU A 31 -15.86 -9.42 4.63
CA GLU A 31 -16.50 -9.51 5.94
C GLU A 31 -17.76 -8.65 5.99
N GLU A 32 -18.51 -8.76 7.06
CA GLU A 32 -19.56 -7.80 7.35
C GLU A 32 -18.95 -6.44 7.71
N LEU A 33 -19.68 -5.38 7.42
CA LEU A 33 -19.27 -4.02 7.78
C LEU A 33 -19.22 -3.89 9.31
N LYS A 34 -18.17 -3.26 9.82
CA LYS A 34 -18.02 -2.99 11.25
C LYS A 34 -19.12 -2.06 11.79
N TYR A 35 -19.52 -1.09 10.99
CA TYR A 35 -20.53 -0.10 11.37
C TYR A 35 -21.86 -0.42 10.71
N ASP A 36 -22.91 -0.49 11.53
CA ASP A 36 -24.28 -0.73 11.07
C ASP A 36 -24.86 0.44 10.25
N ALA A 37 -25.96 0.21 9.55
CA ALA A 37 -26.57 1.20 8.65
C ALA A 37 -27.00 2.50 9.35
N ASP A 38 -27.26 2.47 10.64
CA ASP A 38 -27.70 3.60 11.45
C ASP A 38 -26.61 4.20 12.35
N PHE A 39 -25.33 3.81 12.12
CA PHE A 39 -24.20 4.37 12.88
C PHE A 39 -24.19 5.91 12.78
N LYS A 40 -23.71 6.56 13.84
CA LYS A 40 -23.77 8.03 13.96
C LYS A 40 -22.45 8.71 13.63
N HIS A 41 -21.34 8.02 13.86
CA HIS A 41 -19.97 8.45 13.57
C HIS A 41 -19.03 7.25 13.72
N PHE A 42 -17.81 7.35 13.25
CA PHE A 42 -16.78 6.35 13.51
C PHE A 42 -16.30 6.41 14.97
N ASP A 43 -15.88 5.27 15.54
CA ASP A 43 -15.47 5.16 16.95
C ASP A 43 -14.20 5.95 17.31
N TRP A 44 -13.43 6.35 16.33
CA TRP A 44 -12.16 7.05 16.51
C TRP A 44 -12.25 8.58 16.35
N VAL A 45 -13.43 9.12 16.19
CA VAL A 45 -13.67 10.56 16.11
C VAL A 45 -14.40 11.10 17.33
N ASN A 46 -14.28 12.38 17.59
CA ASN A 46 -15.16 13.11 18.50
C ASN A 46 -16.25 13.78 17.66
N PRO A 47 -17.53 13.35 17.74
CA PRO A 47 -18.60 13.94 16.94
C PRO A 47 -18.84 15.42 17.27
N ASP A 48 -18.48 15.84 18.48
CA ASP A 48 -18.64 17.22 18.99
C ASP A 48 -17.30 18.00 18.95
N ALA A 49 -16.33 17.54 18.18
CA ALA A 49 -15.05 18.22 18.03
C ALA A 49 -15.26 19.69 17.62
N PRO A 50 -14.67 20.65 18.33
CA PRO A 50 -14.82 22.05 17.99
C PRO A 50 -14.27 22.35 16.61
N LYS A 51 -15.00 23.16 15.84
CA LYS A 51 -14.59 23.62 14.51
C LYS A 51 -13.93 24.98 14.65
N GLY A 52 -12.80 25.18 13.97
CA GLY A 52 -12.16 26.50 13.94
C GLY A 52 -10.66 26.47 13.80
N GLY A 53 -10.08 27.65 13.64
CA GLY A 53 -8.66 27.88 13.58
C GLY A 53 -7.95 27.25 12.38
N SER A 54 -6.66 26.98 12.52
CA SER A 54 -5.85 26.51 11.39
C SER A 54 -4.79 25.50 11.78
N ILE A 55 -4.41 24.65 10.81
CA ILE A 55 -3.22 23.82 10.86
C ILE A 55 -2.26 24.18 9.73
N ARG A 56 -0.96 24.20 10.02
CA ARG A 56 0.11 24.37 9.03
C ARG A 56 0.82 23.05 8.82
N LEU A 57 0.89 22.61 7.58
CA LEU A 57 1.50 21.34 7.17
C LEU A 57 2.67 21.60 6.23
N MET A 58 3.55 20.64 6.12
CA MET A 58 4.69 20.65 5.20
C MET A 58 4.41 19.75 4.01
N GLY A 59 4.64 20.26 2.80
CA GLY A 59 4.79 19.47 1.58
C GLY A 59 6.26 19.33 1.21
N PHE A 60 6.66 18.20 0.64
CA PHE A 60 8.04 18.00 0.19
C PHE A 60 8.18 18.15 -1.33
N GLY A 61 9.20 18.89 -1.77
CA GLY A 61 9.49 19.14 -3.17
C GLY A 61 8.89 20.45 -3.68
N SER A 62 8.07 20.35 -4.71
CA SER A 62 7.40 21.47 -5.38
C SER A 62 6.20 20.95 -6.15
N PHE A 63 5.33 21.82 -6.64
CA PHE A 63 4.23 21.48 -7.52
C PHE A 63 4.13 22.45 -8.69
N ASP A 64 3.57 21.98 -9.81
CA ASP A 64 3.39 22.74 -11.06
C ASP A 64 1.99 22.56 -11.66
N THR A 65 1.10 21.84 -10.96
CA THR A 65 -0.31 21.73 -11.30
C THR A 65 -1.17 21.57 -10.05
N LEU A 66 -2.45 21.93 -10.15
CA LEU A 66 -3.47 21.61 -9.13
C LEU A 66 -4.38 20.46 -9.55
N ASN A 67 -4.20 19.88 -10.73
CA ASN A 67 -4.94 18.68 -11.14
C ASN A 67 -4.22 17.42 -10.65
N PRO A 68 -4.77 16.68 -9.65
CA PRO A 68 -4.13 15.49 -9.09
C PRO A 68 -4.34 14.22 -9.93
N TYR A 69 -5.17 14.30 -10.97
CA TYR A 69 -5.68 13.11 -11.67
C TYR A 69 -4.91 12.75 -12.93
N THR A 70 -3.98 13.61 -13.37
CA THR A 70 -3.23 13.40 -14.62
C THR A 70 -1.79 12.93 -14.36
N LEU A 71 -1.14 12.44 -15.41
CA LEU A 71 0.28 12.06 -15.38
C LEU A 71 1.20 13.27 -15.52
N LYS A 72 0.72 14.36 -16.16
CA LYS A 72 1.51 15.57 -16.37
C LYS A 72 1.55 16.41 -15.10
N GLY A 73 2.75 16.83 -14.74
CA GLY A 73 2.99 17.70 -13.61
C GLY A 73 2.99 16.96 -12.26
N SER A 74 3.28 17.72 -11.22
CA SER A 74 3.27 17.29 -9.83
C SER A 74 2.23 18.14 -9.09
N SER A 75 1.17 17.49 -8.61
CA SER A 75 0.12 18.14 -7.82
C SER A 75 0.49 18.20 -6.34
N PRO A 76 0.13 19.27 -5.61
CA PRO A 76 0.21 19.28 -4.16
C PRO A 76 -0.75 18.27 -3.51
N ILE A 77 -1.82 17.90 -4.23
CA ILE A 77 -2.83 16.94 -3.80
C ILE A 77 -2.40 15.55 -4.29
N GLY A 78 -2.50 14.53 -3.44
CA GLY A 78 -2.12 13.16 -3.82
C GLY A 78 -0.63 12.84 -3.70
N THR A 79 0.20 13.72 -3.14
CA THR A 79 1.55 13.33 -2.70
C THR A 79 1.45 12.37 -1.51
N ALA A 80 2.45 11.52 -1.32
CA ALA A 80 2.47 10.58 -0.20
C ALA A 80 2.33 11.26 1.17
N ASP A 81 2.87 12.46 1.32
CA ASP A 81 2.75 13.27 2.53
C ASP A 81 1.31 13.74 2.76
N PHE A 82 0.60 14.16 1.69
CA PHE A 82 -0.80 14.59 1.77
C PHE A 82 -1.77 13.45 2.08
N SER A 83 -1.57 12.28 1.51
CA SER A 83 -2.39 11.11 1.83
C SER A 83 -2.23 10.71 3.30
N SER A 84 -1.01 10.86 3.86
CA SER A 84 -0.76 10.64 5.28
C SER A 84 -1.50 11.65 6.18
N TYR A 85 -1.72 12.87 5.70
CA TYR A 85 -2.49 13.90 6.39
C TYR A 85 -4.00 13.74 6.21
N GLY A 86 -4.43 12.89 5.27
CA GLY A 86 -5.84 12.69 4.99
C GLY A 86 -6.51 13.85 4.26
N ILE A 87 -5.75 14.67 3.53
CA ILE A 87 -6.25 15.77 2.69
C ILE A 87 -5.96 15.37 1.24
N SER A 88 -6.60 14.33 0.78
CA SER A 88 -6.26 13.76 -0.52
C SER A 88 -7.14 14.25 -1.66
N GLU A 89 -8.32 14.80 -1.38
CA GLU A 89 -9.34 14.95 -2.42
C GLU A 89 -10.07 16.28 -2.37
N LEU A 90 -10.13 16.94 -3.53
CA LEU A 90 -11.01 18.09 -3.75
C LEU A 90 -12.39 17.63 -4.20
N ASN A 91 -12.45 16.49 -4.89
CA ASN A 91 -13.67 15.88 -5.39
C ASN A 91 -13.97 14.61 -4.59
N GLU A 92 -15.14 14.59 -3.96
CA GLU A 92 -15.54 13.43 -3.18
C GLU A 92 -15.76 12.19 -4.06
N PRO A 93 -15.41 10.99 -3.56
CA PRO A 93 -15.72 9.73 -4.21
C PRO A 93 -17.16 9.28 -3.94
N LEU A 94 -17.57 8.20 -4.60
CA LEU A 94 -18.89 7.60 -4.35
C LEU A 94 -19.01 7.05 -2.92
N MET A 95 -17.93 6.48 -2.39
CA MET A 95 -17.85 5.90 -1.04
C MET A 95 -16.55 6.32 -0.38
N VAL A 96 -16.49 6.31 0.95
CA VAL A 96 -15.32 6.68 1.75
C VAL A 96 -14.78 5.47 2.52
N GLY A 97 -13.48 5.41 2.66
CA GLY A 97 -12.81 4.39 3.46
C GLY A 97 -12.35 3.15 2.71
N SER A 98 -12.42 3.13 1.38
CA SER A 98 -12.09 1.97 0.55
C SER A 98 -10.74 2.06 -0.17
N GLY A 99 -10.06 3.20 -0.10
CA GLY A 99 -8.76 3.40 -0.75
C GLY A 99 -7.62 2.65 -0.07
N ASN A 100 -6.53 2.42 -0.81
CA ASN A 100 -5.30 1.86 -0.23
C ASN A 100 -4.68 2.77 0.83
N TYR A 101 -5.06 4.04 0.87
CA TYR A 101 -4.45 5.08 1.68
C TYR A 101 -5.39 5.72 2.70
N ASP A 102 -6.70 5.47 2.60
CA ASP A 102 -7.69 6.02 3.51
C ASP A 102 -8.86 5.06 3.74
N PRO A 103 -8.63 3.97 4.47
CA PRO A 103 -9.72 3.17 5.02
C PRO A 103 -10.55 4.05 5.98
N SER A 104 -11.68 3.53 6.47
CA SER A 104 -12.45 4.19 7.54
C SER A 104 -11.60 4.54 8.78
N GLY A 105 -10.38 4.03 8.81
CA GLY A 105 -9.38 4.29 9.84
C GLY A 105 -9.15 3.08 10.73
N ASP A 106 -10.17 2.32 11.02
CA ASP A 106 -10.15 1.19 11.93
C ASP A 106 -10.76 -0.10 11.36
N GLU A 107 -10.96 -0.13 10.04
CA GLU A 107 -11.50 -1.28 9.31
C GLU A 107 -10.83 -1.39 7.92
N PRO A 108 -10.17 -2.51 7.62
CA PRO A 108 -9.53 -2.68 6.32
C PRO A 108 -10.54 -3.11 5.24
N ALA A 109 -10.25 -2.79 3.98
CA ALA A 109 -10.95 -3.28 2.80
C ALA A 109 -12.48 -3.11 2.84
N SER A 110 -12.95 -2.00 3.41
CA SER A 110 -14.36 -1.62 3.51
C SER A 110 -14.59 -0.18 3.06
N ALA A 111 -15.81 0.15 2.69
CA ALA A 111 -16.24 1.49 2.31
C ALA A 111 -17.69 1.75 2.68
N TYR A 112 -17.97 2.98 3.05
CA TYR A 112 -19.29 3.48 3.44
C TYR A 112 -19.76 4.56 2.49
N GLY A 113 -21.07 4.64 2.28
CA GLY A 113 -21.64 5.58 1.33
C GLY A 113 -21.33 7.05 1.65
N LEU A 114 -20.86 7.78 0.63
CA LEU A 114 -20.62 9.22 0.68
C LEU A 114 -21.49 9.92 -0.36
N ILE A 115 -21.05 10.14 -1.62
CA ILE A 115 -21.94 10.60 -2.69
C ILE A 115 -23.04 9.55 -2.97
N ALA A 116 -22.68 8.25 -2.94
CA ALA A 116 -23.69 7.20 -2.91
C ALA A 116 -24.27 7.04 -1.50
N GLU A 117 -25.58 6.99 -1.37
CA GLU A 117 -26.26 6.64 -0.11
C GLU A 117 -26.30 5.14 0.13
N SER A 118 -26.30 4.36 -0.96
CA SER A 118 -26.28 2.90 -0.91
C SER A 118 -25.67 2.29 -2.17
N VAL A 119 -25.26 1.04 -2.02
CA VAL A 119 -24.69 0.21 -3.09
C VAL A 119 -25.52 -1.06 -3.25
N GLN A 120 -25.76 -1.48 -4.51
CA GLN A 120 -26.45 -2.73 -4.84
C GLN A 120 -25.53 -3.59 -5.70
N TYR A 121 -25.48 -4.89 -5.42
CA TYR A 121 -24.71 -5.84 -6.19
C TYR A 121 -25.30 -7.25 -6.08
N ASN A 122 -24.91 -8.15 -6.99
CA ASN A 122 -25.28 -9.55 -6.94
C ASN A 122 -24.15 -10.40 -6.34
N ASP A 123 -24.47 -11.62 -5.89
CA ASP A 123 -23.51 -12.54 -5.27
C ASP A 123 -22.31 -12.84 -6.17
N SER A 124 -22.52 -12.89 -7.49
CA SER A 124 -21.44 -13.10 -8.45
C SER A 124 -20.56 -11.88 -8.67
N ARG A 125 -20.90 -10.72 -8.08
CA ARG A 125 -20.19 -9.44 -8.25
C ARG A 125 -19.89 -9.12 -9.72
N SER A 126 -20.86 -9.41 -10.61
CA SER A 126 -20.73 -9.14 -12.03
C SER A 126 -21.11 -7.68 -12.40
N TRP A 127 -21.74 -6.99 -11.49
CA TRP A 127 -22.12 -5.58 -11.60
C TRP A 127 -22.30 -4.94 -10.22
N VAL A 128 -22.27 -3.61 -10.21
CA VAL A 128 -22.62 -2.78 -9.05
C VAL A 128 -23.48 -1.59 -9.48
N VAL A 129 -24.45 -1.24 -8.66
CA VAL A 129 -25.26 0.00 -8.80
C VAL A 129 -24.99 0.88 -7.61
N PHE A 130 -24.71 2.15 -7.84
CA PHE A 130 -24.64 3.19 -6.82
C PHE A 130 -25.91 4.04 -6.90
N ASN A 131 -26.61 4.19 -5.77
CA ASN A 131 -27.73 5.10 -5.60
C ASN A 131 -27.17 6.39 -4.99
N LEU A 132 -27.26 7.51 -5.73
CA LEU A 132 -26.62 8.77 -5.35
C LEU A 132 -27.55 9.60 -4.45
N ARG A 133 -26.96 10.31 -3.50
CA ARG A 133 -27.66 11.28 -2.65
C ARG A 133 -28.12 12.48 -3.48
N LYS A 134 -29.35 12.91 -3.26
CA LYS A 134 -29.93 14.08 -3.95
C LYS A 134 -29.35 15.40 -3.44
N GLU A 135 -28.88 15.43 -2.20
CA GLU A 135 -28.25 16.59 -1.57
C GLU A 135 -26.80 16.81 -1.99
N ALA A 136 -26.15 15.82 -2.61
CA ALA A 136 -24.77 15.93 -3.06
C ALA A 136 -24.62 16.98 -4.16
N ARG A 137 -23.69 17.93 -3.97
CA ARG A 137 -23.46 19.04 -4.90
C ARG A 137 -21.99 19.48 -4.93
N PHE A 138 -21.60 20.09 -6.02
CA PHE A 138 -20.33 20.78 -6.16
C PHE A 138 -20.33 22.12 -5.41
N HIS A 139 -19.16 22.74 -5.26
CA HIS A 139 -19.01 24.01 -4.52
C HIS A 139 -19.75 25.20 -5.16
N ASP A 140 -20.07 25.12 -6.43
CA ASP A 140 -20.92 26.11 -7.14
C ASP A 140 -22.43 25.88 -6.96
N GLY A 141 -22.81 24.87 -6.18
CA GLY A 141 -24.19 24.50 -5.91
C GLY A 141 -24.80 23.55 -6.94
N THR A 142 -24.13 23.23 -8.04
CA THR A 142 -24.63 22.30 -9.07
C THR A 142 -24.78 20.88 -8.48
N PRO A 143 -25.96 20.22 -8.62
CA PRO A 143 -26.17 18.86 -8.13
C PRO A 143 -25.22 17.84 -8.79
N ILE A 144 -24.74 16.89 -8.01
CA ILE A 144 -23.98 15.74 -8.52
C ILE A 144 -24.96 14.69 -9.04
N THR A 145 -24.74 14.24 -10.28
CA THR A 145 -25.60 13.29 -10.95
C THR A 145 -24.85 12.08 -11.50
N ALA A 146 -25.60 11.07 -11.93
CA ALA A 146 -25.04 9.90 -12.62
C ALA A 146 -24.29 10.27 -13.93
N LYS A 147 -24.57 11.43 -14.53
CA LYS A 147 -23.82 11.95 -15.69
C LYS A 147 -22.40 12.32 -15.30
N ASP A 148 -22.22 12.98 -14.16
CA ASP A 148 -20.90 13.36 -13.64
C ASP A 148 -20.06 12.13 -13.29
N VAL A 149 -20.69 11.11 -12.70
CA VAL A 149 -20.02 9.82 -12.41
C VAL A 149 -19.59 9.11 -13.70
N ALA A 150 -20.47 9.06 -14.71
CA ALA A 150 -20.14 8.47 -16.01
C ALA A 150 -19.07 9.28 -16.77
N PHE A 151 -19.10 10.60 -16.64
CA PHE A 151 -18.07 11.50 -17.16
C PHE A 151 -16.71 11.21 -16.49
N SER A 152 -16.69 11.14 -15.17
CA SER A 152 -15.48 10.85 -14.37
C SER A 152 -14.84 9.53 -14.80
N TYR A 153 -15.63 8.46 -14.90
CA TYR A 153 -15.18 7.17 -15.39
C TYR A 153 -14.51 7.28 -16.76
N ARG A 154 -15.19 7.91 -17.76
CA ARG A 154 -14.65 8.03 -19.12
C ARG A 154 -13.39 8.87 -19.18
N THR A 155 -13.35 9.98 -18.42
CA THR A 155 -12.22 10.92 -18.42
C THR A 155 -11.01 10.28 -17.76
N LEU A 156 -11.17 9.66 -16.60
CA LEU A 156 -10.07 9.01 -15.90
C LEU A 156 -9.54 7.78 -16.66
N LEU A 157 -10.41 6.99 -17.28
CA LEU A 157 -10.00 5.86 -18.13
C LEU A 157 -9.16 6.32 -19.32
N LYS A 158 -9.53 7.44 -19.96
CA LYS A 158 -8.89 7.91 -21.20
C LYS A 158 -7.70 8.82 -20.95
N GLN A 159 -7.80 9.75 -20.02
CA GLN A 159 -6.87 10.87 -19.80
C GLN A 159 -6.25 10.91 -18.41
N GLY A 160 -6.76 10.08 -17.47
CA GLY A 160 -6.27 10.03 -16.10
C GLY A 160 -4.91 9.35 -15.97
N HIS A 161 -4.31 9.46 -14.78
CA HIS A 161 -3.09 8.75 -14.45
C HIS A 161 -3.25 7.23 -14.74
N PRO A 162 -2.24 6.53 -15.28
CA PRO A 162 -2.34 5.11 -15.64
C PRO A 162 -2.86 4.17 -14.54
N GLN A 163 -2.68 4.53 -13.27
CA GLN A 163 -3.25 3.77 -12.15
C GLN A 163 -4.77 3.57 -12.25
N TYR A 164 -5.51 4.58 -12.73
CA TYR A 164 -6.96 4.48 -12.92
C TYR A 164 -7.31 3.43 -13.97
N ARG A 165 -6.56 3.37 -15.06
CA ARG A 165 -6.80 2.41 -16.14
C ARG A 165 -6.68 0.97 -15.67
N THR A 166 -5.80 0.67 -14.70
CA THR A 166 -5.57 -0.68 -14.18
C THR A 166 -6.86 -1.37 -13.74
N TYR A 167 -7.81 -0.64 -13.15
CA TYR A 167 -9.08 -1.20 -12.70
C TYR A 167 -10.28 -0.73 -13.51
N LEU A 168 -10.29 0.51 -14.02
CA LEU A 168 -11.41 1.01 -14.83
C LEU A 168 -11.58 0.24 -16.14
N GLN A 169 -10.50 -0.29 -16.70
CA GLN A 169 -10.58 -1.14 -17.91
C GLN A 169 -11.33 -2.46 -17.68
N GLU A 170 -11.53 -2.91 -16.43
CA GLU A 170 -12.31 -4.11 -16.11
C GLU A 170 -13.83 -3.87 -16.20
N VAL A 171 -14.25 -2.63 -16.36
CA VAL A 171 -15.65 -2.30 -16.62
C VAL A 171 -15.98 -2.57 -18.09
N LYS A 172 -17.00 -3.37 -18.32
CA LYS A 172 -17.54 -3.70 -19.66
C LYS A 172 -18.46 -2.60 -20.18
N ARG A 173 -19.31 -2.06 -19.27
CA ARG A 173 -20.35 -1.09 -19.63
C ARG A 173 -20.74 -0.27 -18.40
N VAL A 174 -21.09 0.99 -18.64
CA VAL A 174 -21.66 1.91 -17.65
C VAL A 174 -23.06 2.32 -18.11
N ASP A 175 -24.07 2.10 -17.26
CA ASP A 175 -25.45 2.40 -17.55
C ASP A 175 -25.96 3.48 -16.59
N ILE A 176 -26.44 4.61 -17.11
CA ILE A 176 -27.16 5.61 -16.35
C ILE A 176 -28.63 5.14 -16.27
N LEU A 177 -29.04 4.70 -15.08
CA LEU A 177 -30.40 4.18 -14.86
C LEU A 177 -31.40 5.30 -14.54
N SER A 178 -30.92 6.37 -13.89
CA SER A 178 -31.64 7.62 -13.65
C SER A 178 -30.64 8.73 -13.33
N SER A 179 -31.11 9.94 -13.02
CA SER A 179 -30.23 11.05 -12.59
C SER A 179 -29.41 10.73 -11.34
N HIS A 180 -29.89 9.81 -10.48
CA HIS A 180 -29.26 9.45 -9.21
C HIS A 180 -28.99 7.95 -9.09
N ARG A 181 -28.96 7.21 -10.21
CA ARG A 181 -28.62 5.78 -10.20
C ARG A 181 -27.71 5.44 -11.38
N ILE A 182 -26.57 4.81 -11.09
CA ILE A 182 -25.59 4.41 -12.10
C ILE A 182 -25.16 2.96 -11.86
N ARG A 183 -25.02 2.19 -12.94
CA ARG A 183 -24.58 0.79 -12.91
C ARG A 183 -23.27 0.61 -13.66
N PHE A 184 -22.32 -0.06 -13.03
CA PHE A 184 -21.09 -0.56 -13.66
C PHE A 184 -21.24 -2.07 -13.84
N VAL A 185 -21.10 -2.55 -15.07
CA VAL A 185 -21.10 -3.97 -15.41
C VAL A 185 -19.65 -4.38 -15.68
N PHE A 186 -19.16 -5.42 -15.03
CA PHE A 186 -17.78 -5.86 -15.15
C PHE A 186 -17.59 -6.87 -16.29
N LYS A 187 -16.37 -6.95 -16.84
CA LYS A 187 -16.00 -7.91 -17.89
C LYS A 187 -15.99 -9.34 -17.35
N ARG A 188 -15.55 -9.50 -16.10
CA ARG A 188 -15.48 -10.78 -15.39
C ARG A 188 -16.16 -10.64 -14.03
N ALA A 189 -16.90 -11.67 -13.64
CA ALA A 189 -17.52 -11.75 -12.33
C ALA A 189 -16.51 -12.23 -11.27
N GLY A 190 -16.86 -12.08 -9.99
CA GLY A 190 -16.17 -12.69 -8.87
C GLY A 190 -15.03 -11.86 -8.25
N ASN A 191 -14.66 -10.73 -8.81
CA ASN A 191 -13.63 -9.89 -8.19
C ASN A 191 -14.24 -8.89 -7.18
N PRO A 192 -14.14 -9.13 -5.86
CA PRO A 192 -14.75 -8.27 -4.85
C PRO A 192 -14.09 -6.90 -4.76
N LEU A 193 -12.84 -6.76 -5.16
CA LEU A 193 -12.10 -5.51 -5.10
C LEU A 193 -12.65 -4.47 -6.10
N LEU A 194 -13.26 -4.89 -7.21
CA LEU A 194 -13.75 -3.94 -8.21
C LEU A 194 -14.87 -3.03 -7.69
N ILE A 195 -15.72 -3.52 -6.79
CA ILE A 195 -16.78 -2.71 -6.18
C ILE A 195 -16.16 -1.59 -5.33
N LEU A 196 -15.15 -1.91 -4.51
CA LEU A 196 -14.40 -0.90 -3.74
C LEU A 196 -13.73 0.12 -4.65
N ARG A 197 -13.09 -0.34 -5.74
CA ARG A 197 -12.43 0.55 -6.71
C ARG A 197 -13.39 1.48 -7.44
N MET A 198 -14.62 1.03 -7.70
CA MET A 198 -15.67 1.92 -8.21
C MET A 198 -16.15 2.88 -7.14
N GLY A 199 -16.20 2.45 -5.87
CA GLY A 199 -16.49 3.32 -4.72
C GLY A 199 -15.49 4.46 -4.56
N ASP A 200 -14.20 4.21 -4.82
CA ASP A 200 -13.11 5.21 -4.77
C ASP A 200 -13.10 6.19 -5.95
N LEU A 201 -13.98 6.04 -6.93
CA LEU A 201 -13.98 6.90 -8.11
C LEU A 201 -14.28 8.35 -7.71
N PRO A 202 -13.35 9.31 -7.87
CA PRO A 202 -13.63 10.72 -7.60
C PRO A 202 -14.64 11.25 -8.62
N VAL A 203 -15.66 11.97 -8.16
CA VAL A 203 -16.70 12.48 -9.04
C VAL A 203 -16.36 13.90 -9.49
N LEU A 204 -16.04 14.01 -10.78
CA LEU A 204 -15.61 15.24 -11.43
C LEU A 204 -16.82 16.00 -12.03
N PRO A 205 -16.87 17.33 -11.91
CA PRO A 205 -17.94 18.13 -12.50
C PRO A 205 -17.83 18.16 -14.03
N GLU A 206 -18.76 17.51 -14.75
CA GLU A 206 -18.78 17.48 -16.23
C GLU A 206 -18.84 18.90 -16.78
N HIS A 207 -19.70 19.77 -16.23
CA HIS A 207 -19.89 21.14 -16.69
C HIS A 207 -18.62 22.01 -16.57
N TYR A 208 -17.77 21.77 -15.56
CA TYR A 208 -16.51 22.49 -15.39
C TYR A 208 -15.42 22.01 -16.37
N TRP A 209 -15.31 20.68 -16.56
CA TRP A 209 -14.24 20.09 -17.36
C TRP A 209 -14.54 20.01 -18.86
N ARG A 210 -15.80 20.18 -19.26
CA ARG A 210 -16.21 20.07 -20.68
C ARG A 210 -15.42 20.98 -21.61
N ASP A 211 -15.16 22.21 -21.18
CA ASP A 211 -14.52 23.24 -21.98
C ASP A 211 -13.03 23.46 -21.61
N GLN A 212 -12.45 22.51 -20.87
CA GLN A 212 -11.05 22.56 -20.45
C GLN A 212 -10.31 21.29 -20.88
N ASP A 213 -9.01 21.44 -21.26
CA ASP A 213 -8.16 20.29 -21.47
C ASP A 213 -7.76 19.67 -20.13
N PHE A 214 -8.40 18.55 -19.79
CA PHE A 214 -8.16 17.82 -18.55
C PHE A 214 -6.69 17.39 -18.37
N SER A 215 -5.94 17.21 -19.46
CA SER A 215 -4.55 16.73 -19.44
C SER A 215 -3.52 17.84 -19.19
N GLN A 216 -3.92 19.10 -19.21
CA GLN A 216 -2.99 20.24 -19.04
C GLN A 216 -2.71 20.52 -17.57
N THR A 217 -1.48 20.99 -17.32
CA THR A 217 -1.10 21.54 -16.02
C THR A 217 -1.78 22.90 -15.80
N THR A 218 -2.27 23.14 -14.61
CA THR A 218 -2.98 24.38 -14.26
C THR A 218 -2.75 24.76 -12.79
N PHE A 219 -2.69 26.07 -12.54
CA PHE A 219 -2.77 26.64 -11.19
C PHE A 219 -4.16 27.21 -10.88
N LYS A 220 -5.12 27.09 -11.79
CA LYS A 220 -6.52 27.40 -11.51
C LYS A 220 -7.07 26.34 -10.57
N PRO A 221 -7.58 26.72 -9.37
CA PRO A 221 -8.21 25.75 -8.46
C PRO A 221 -9.35 25.01 -9.16
N PRO A 222 -9.34 23.67 -9.18
CA PRO A 222 -10.43 22.91 -9.76
C PRO A 222 -11.71 23.02 -8.91
N LEU A 223 -12.85 22.99 -9.55
CA LEU A 223 -14.15 22.93 -8.89
C LEU A 223 -14.28 21.59 -8.15
N GLY A 224 -14.47 21.65 -6.85
CA GLY A 224 -14.57 20.50 -5.96
C GLY A 224 -15.97 20.25 -5.44
N SER A 225 -16.10 19.20 -4.62
CA SER A 225 -17.33 18.82 -3.90
C SER A 225 -17.07 18.47 -2.44
N GLY A 226 -15.80 18.54 -2.03
CA GLY A 226 -15.32 18.12 -0.72
C GLY A 226 -15.43 19.19 0.39
N PRO A 227 -14.98 18.86 1.61
CA PRO A 227 -15.08 19.73 2.78
C PRO A 227 -14.18 20.98 2.69
N TYR A 228 -13.20 20.98 1.80
CA TYR A 228 -12.26 22.08 1.60
C TYR A 228 -12.21 22.51 0.13
N GLN A 229 -11.96 23.81 -0.08
CA GLN A 229 -11.64 24.39 -1.38
C GLN A 229 -10.29 25.12 -1.33
N ILE A 230 -9.62 25.19 -2.47
CA ILE A 230 -8.36 25.97 -2.59
C ILE A 230 -8.71 27.44 -2.76
N THR A 231 -8.23 28.29 -1.84
CA THR A 231 -8.48 29.74 -1.86
C THR A 231 -7.24 30.55 -2.18
N SER A 232 -6.04 30.00 -2.02
CA SER A 232 -4.80 30.70 -2.35
C SER A 232 -3.75 29.72 -2.84
N VAL A 233 -3.00 30.14 -3.86
CA VAL A 233 -1.93 29.36 -4.46
C VAL A 233 -0.71 30.23 -4.65
N LYS A 234 0.43 29.78 -4.13
CA LYS A 234 1.77 30.30 -4.43
C LYS A 234 2.49 29.23 -5.26
N PRO A 235 2.55 29.33 -6.59
CA PRO A 235 3.07 28.27 -7.45
C PRO A 235 4.38 27.68 -6.97
N GLY A 236 4.42 26.36 -6.79
CA GLY A 236 5.58 25.60 -6.33
C GLY A 236 6.01 25.84 -4.88
N ARG A 237 5.30 26.68 -4.12
CA ARG A 237 5.69 27.08 -2.75
C ARG A 237 4.64 26.81 -1.70
N GLY A 238 3.36 26.99 -2.01
CA GLY A 238 2.33 26.81 -1.00
C GLY A 238 0.92 26.86 -1.54
N VAL A 239 0.00 26.22 -0.79
CA VAL A 239 -1.44 26.16 -1.06
C VAL A 239 -2.20 26.39 0.24
N VAL A 240 -3.32 27.10 0.17
CA VAL A 240 -4.24 27.29 1.29
C VAL A 240 -5.56 26.65 0.94
N PHE A 241 -6.01 25.75 1.80
CA PHE A 241 -7.34 25.15 1.76
C PHE A 241 -8.21 25.83 2.82
N GLU A 242 -9.45 26.13 2.48
CA GLU A 242 -10.42 26.74 3.38
C GLU A 242 -11.67 25.88 3.45
N ARG A 243 -12.18 25.67 4.66
CA ARG A 243 -13.32 24.81 4.92
C ARG A 243 -14.61 25.41 4.34
N VAL A 244 -15.36 24.63 3.60
CA VAL A 244 -16.68 24.97 3.08
C VAL A 244 -17.70 24.82 4.21
N LYS A 245 -18.19 25.95 4.75
CA LYS A 245 -19.04 25.96 5.95
C LYS A 245 -20.41 25.29 5.75
N ASP A 246 -20.97 25.41 4.57
CA ASP A 246 -22.26 24.83 4.16
C ASP A 246 -22.10 23.56 3.31
N TRP A 247 -20.96 22.90 3.45
CA TRP A 247 -20.69 21.66 2.73
C TRP A 247 -21.81 20.63 2.94
N TRP A 248 -22.31 20.07 1.85
CA TRP A 248 -23.47 19.17 1.83
C TRP A 248 -23.28 17.90 2.67
N GLY A 249 -22.04 17.40 2.77
CA GLY A 249 -21.70 16.15 3.44
C GLY A 249 -21.35 16.27 4.92
N LYS A 250 -21.39 17.46 5.52
CA LYS A 250 -20.86 17.75 6.88
C LYS A 250 -21.54 16.94 8.00
N ASP A 251 -22.83 16.63 7.86
CA ASP A 251 -23.63 15.96 8.89
C ASP A 251 -23.77 14.45 8.66
N LEU A 252 -23.18 13.90 7.57
CA LEU A 252 -23.17 12.47 7.31
C LEU A 252 -22.35 11.73 8.39
N ALA A 253 -22.82 10.56 8.81
CA ALA A 253 -22.16 9.74 9.81
C ALA A 253 -20.68 9.48 9.52
N VAL A 254 -20.32 9.28 8.24
CA VAL A 254 -18.95 9.10 7.76
C VAL A 254 -18.04 10.34 7.93
N ASN A 255 -18.64 11.53 8.11
CA ASN A 255 -17.91 12.80 8.18
C ASN A 255 -18.00 13.49 9.54
N ARG A 256 -18.96 13.09 10.36
CA ARG A 256 -19.14 13.68 11.69
C ARG A 256 -17.86 13.56 12.52
N GLY A 257 -17.45 14.65 13.15
CA GLY A 257 -16.19 14.71 13.94
C GLY A 257 -14.91 14.91 13.11
N LYS A 258 -15.00 15.03 11.79
CA LYS A 258 -13.87 15.27 10.88
C LYS A 258 -13.87 16.71 10.33
N TYR A 259 -12.74 17.11 9.68
CA TYR A 259 -12.62 18.41 8.99
C TYR A 259 -12.82 19.61 9.92
N ASN A 260 -12.06 19.61 11.03
CA ASN A 260 -12.30 20.52 12.15
C ASN A 260 -11.60 21.90 11.98
N PHE A 261 -10.57 22.00 11.14
CA PHE A 261 -9.85 23.26 10.90
C PHE A 261 -10.57 24.13 9.87
N ASP A 262 -10.60 25.46 10.09
CA ASP A 262 -11.12 26.39 9.09
C ASP A 262 -10.16 26.56 7.92
N LYS A 263 -8.85 26.54 8.21
CA LYS A 263 -7.81 26.68 7.18
C LYS A 263 -6.70 25.64 7.35
N ILE A 264 -6.23 25.15 6.23
CA ILE A 264 -5.06 24.28 6.15
C ILE A 264 -4.06 24.98 5.25
N PHE A 265 -2.92 25.36 5.82
CA PHE A 265 -1.80 25.90 5.09
C PHE A 265 -0.81 24.79 4.78
N VAL A 266 -0.35 24.71 3.54
CA VAL A 266 0.69 23.76 3.14
C VAL A 266 1.83 24.53 2.49
N ASP A 267 2.98 24.52 3.13
CA ASP A 267 4.21 25.12 2.63
C ASP A 267 5.19 24.06 2.14
N PHE A 268 5.75 24.24 0.95
CA PHE A 268 6.63 23.27 0.29
C PHE A 268 8.10 23.55 0.55
N TYR A 269 8.81 22.52 0.99
CA TYR A 269 10.24 22.52 1.26
C TYR A 269 10.97 21.57 0.31
N ARG A 270 12.07 22.01 -0.29
CA ARG A 270 12.88 21.19 -1.21
C ARG A 270 13.97 20.40 -0.51
N ASP A 271 14.28 20.76 0.71
CA ASP A 271 15.31 20.12 1.54
C ASP A 271 14.72 19.71 2.89
N LYS A 272 14.94 18.46 3.28
CA LYS A 272 14.40 17.90 4.53
C LYS A 272 15.04 18.47 5.79
N HIS A 273 16.30 18.89 5.70
CA HIS A 273 16.99 19.51 6.83
C HIS A 273 16.43 20.91 7.07
N VAL A 274 16.26 21.70 6.00
CA VAL A 274 15.61 23.03 6.08
C VAL A 274 14.18 22.90 6.61
N ALA A 275 13.41 21.90 6.16
CA ALA A 275 12.08 21.63 6.68
C ALA A 275 12.10 21.30 8.18
N PHE A 276 13.05 20.48 8.62
CA PHE A 276 13.18 20.14 10.04
C PHE A 276 13.53 21.37 10.90
N GLU A 277 14.44 22.23 10.45
CA GLU A 277 14.77 23.49 11.14
C GLU A 277 13.56 24.43 11.20
N ALA A 278 12.77 24.52 10.10
CA ALA A 278 11.52 25.28 10.08
C ALA A 278 10.47 24.72 11.07
N PHE A 279 10.39 23.40 11.22
CA PHE A 279 9.54 22.78 12.24
C PHE A 279 9.95 23.16 13.66
N LYS A 280 11.25 23.16 13.97
CA LYS A 280 11.77 23.50 15.30
C LYS A 280 11.41 24.92 15.73
N VAL A 281 11.30 25.85 14.77
CA VAL A 281 10.90 27.25 15.04
C VAL A 281 9.40 27.49 14.89
N GLY A 282 8.59 26.41 14.72
CA GLY A 282 7.13 26.50 14.68
C GLY A 282 6.55 27.02 13.36
N SER A 283 7.29 26.94 12.24
CA SER A 283 6.79 27.38 10.93
C SER A 283 5.62 26.50 10.44
N PHE A 284 5.53 25.26 10.92
CA PHE A 284 4.40 24.35 10.69
C PHE A 284 4.19 23.44 11.91
N ASP A 285 3.04 22.78 11.96
CA ASP A 285 2.50 22.20 13.19
C ASP A 285 2.77 20.70 13.36
N PHE A 286 3.05 19.97 12.27
CA PHE A 286 3.10 18.52 12.28
C PHE A 286 4.21 18.01 11.37
N TYR A 287 5.01 17.05 11.88
CA TYR A 287 6.13 16.44 11.16
C TYR A 287 6.12 14.93 11.30
N ILE A 288 6.23 14.20 10.18
CA ILE A 288 6.48 12.77 10.16
C ILE A 288 7.97 12.54 9.91
N GLU A 289 8.65 11.89 10.85
CA GLU A 289 10.08 11.62 10.74
C GLU A 289 10.34 10.21 10.19
N HIS A 290 10.91 10.13 9.01
CA HIS A 290 11.25 8.86 8.36
C HIS A 290 12.68 8.40 8.65
N GLN A 291 13.54 9.28 9.16
CA GLN A 291 14.95 8.96 9.40
C GLN A 291 15.21 8.58 10.87
N ALA A 292 15.60 7.32 11.09
CA ALA A 292 15.93 6.81 12.43
C ALA A 292 17.01 7.64 13.14
N LYS A 293 18.09 7.99 12.42
CA LYS A 293 19.16 8.82 12.96
C LYS A 293 18.69 10.18 13.42
N ASN A 294 17.84 10.85 12.63
CA ASN A 294 17.30 12.16 12.98
C ASN A 294 16.39 12.06 14.20
N TRP A 295 15.49 11.06 14.23
CA TRP A 295 14.61 10.80 15.37
C TRP A 295 15.36 10.55 16.67
N ALA A 296 16.45 9.79 16.63
CA ALA A 296 17.24 9.46 17.82
C ALA A 296 18.01 10.66 18.37
N ASN A 297 18.55 11.53 17.49
CA ASN A 297 19.55 12.52 17.90
C ASN A 297 19.04 13.96 17.92
N ASN A 298 18.12 14.34 17.04
CA ASN A 298 17.79 15.75 16.81
C ASN A 298 16.48 16.20 17.47
N TYR A 299 15.65 15.29 17.99
CA TYR A 299 14.41 15.62 18.69
C TYR A 299 14.63 15.89 20.20
N ARG A 300 15.57 16.80 20.50
CA ARG A 300 15.94 17.23 21.87
C ARG A 300 15.99 18.76 22.01
N PHE A 301 15.31 19.48 21.13
CA PHE A 301 15.27 20.93 21.15
C PHE A 301 14.35 21.49 22.27
N PRO A 302 14.50 22.79 22.64
CA PRO A 302 13.87 23.35 23.84
C PRO A 302 12.35 23.21 23.91
N ASP A 303 11.65 23.20 22.77
CA ASP A 303 10.19 23.14 22.75
C ASP A 303 9.65 21.74 23.09
N ILE A 304 10.43 20.69 22.83
CA ILE A 304 10.11 19.35 23.35
C ILE A 304 10.29 19.31 24.87
N ALA A 305 11.41 19.82 25.37
CA ALA A 305 11.67 19.85 26.81
C ALA A 305 10.63 20.67 27.61
N LYS A 306 10.08 21.71 26.99
CA LYS A 306 9.02 22.58 27.55
C LYS A 306 7.61 22.05 27.32
N GLY A 307 7.44 20.90 26.65
CA GLY A 307 6.14 20.31 26.33
C GLY A 307 5.32 21.08 25.28
N ARG A 308 5.93 22.04 24.56
CA ARG A 308 5.26 22.77 23.46
C ARG A 308 5.18 21.94 22.19
N VAL A 309 6.13 21.03 21.99
CA VAL A 309 6.12 20.03 20.93
C VAL A 309 6.04 18.65 21.56
N ILE A 310 5.08 17.87 21.12
CA ILE A 310 4.93 16.45 21.49
C ILE A 310 5.71 15.61 20.50
N ARG A 311 6.56 14.72 21.03
CA ARG A 311 7.24 13.68 20.26
C ARG A 311 6.58 12.35 20.61
N ALA A 312 6.07 11.63 19.60
CA ALA A 312 5.35 10.38 19.81
C ALA A 312 5.71 9.31 18.79
N GLU A 313 5.71 8.06 19.24
CA GLU A 313 5.77 6.87 18.42
C GLU A 313 4.39 6.19 18.48
N ILE A 314 3.69 6.17 17.34
CA ILE A 314 2.30 5.72 17.26
C ILE A 314 2.27 4.38 16.53
N PRO A 315 1.98 3.26 17.21
CA PRO A 315 1.81 1.95 16.59
C PRO A 315 0.73 1.99 15.51
N HIS A 316 0.95 1.28 14.40
CA HIS A 316 -0.03 1.11 13.34
C HIS A 316 -0.08 -0.34 12.84
N GLN A 317 -1.17 -0.69 12.16
CA GLN A 317 -1.37 -1.99 11.51
C GLN A 317 -1.36 -1.87 9.98
N ILE A 318 -0.82 -0.78 9.46
CA ILE A 318 -0.64 -0.59 8.03
C ILE A 318 0.42 -1.60 7.57
N PRO A 319 0.13 -2.46 6.58
CA PRO A 319 1.15 -3.33 5.99
C PRO A 319 2.34 -2.49 5.54
N THR A 320 3.51 -2.84 6.02
CA THR A 320 4.71 -2.14 5.57
C THR A 320 5.12 -2.66 4.21
N GLN A 321 5.81 -1.82 3.47
CA GLN A 321 6.34 -2.22 2.16
C GLN A 321 7.41 -3.30 2.35
N THR A 322 7.46 -4.27 1.45
CA THR A 322 8.49 -5.32 1.45
C THR A 322 9.79 -4.74 0.92
N GLN A 323 10.66 -4.32 1.81
CA GLN A 323 12.01 -3.86 1.47
C GLN A 323 13.00 -5.02 1.59
N ALA A 324 13.69 -5.35 0.50
CA ALA A 324 14.63 -6.45 0.45
C ALA A 324 15.69 -6.26 -0.65
N LEU A 325 16.81 -6.99 -0.53
CA LEU A 325 17.70 -7.25 -1.65
C LEU A 325 17.13 -8.41 -2.46
N PHE A 326 16.55 -8.12 -3.62
CA PHE A 326 16.02 -9.13 -4.54
C PHE A 326 17.16 -9.79 -5.30
N ILE A 327 17.17 -11.13 -5.29
CA ILE A 327 18.18 -11.97 -5.97
C ILE A 327 17.62 -12.35 -7.33
N ASN A 328 18.33 -12.03 -8.40
CA ASN A 328 17.90 -12.34 -9.76
C ASN A 328 18.17 -13.81 -10.10
N THR A 329 17.20 -14.68 -9.90
CA THR A 329 17.32 -16.11 -10.16
C THR A 329 17.41 -16.49 -11.64
N ARG A 330 17.37 -15.52 -12.56
CA ARG A 330 17.69 -15.74 -13.99
C ARG A 330 19.20 -15.93 -14.21
N ARG A 331 20.02 -15.52 -13.24
CA ARG A 331 21.47 -15.71 -13.25
C ARG A 331 21.83 -17.10 -12.73
N ALA A 332 22.63 -17.83 -13.50
CA ALA A 332 22.96 -19.23 -13.21
C ALA A 332 23.52 -19.48 -11.79
N GLN A 333 24.36 -18.55 -11.28
CA GLN A 333 24.95 -18.67 -9.95
C GLN A 333 23.93 -18.61 -8.81
N PHE A 334 22.67 -18.21 -9.08
CA PHE A 334 21.60 -18.12 -8.08
C PHE A 334 20.46 -19.12 -8.32
N HIS A 335 20.63 -20.10 -9.20
CA HIS A 335 19.62 -21.13 -9.43
C HIS A 335 19.41 -22.01 -8.19
N ASP A 336 20.49 -22.37 -7.50
CA ASP A 336 20.45 -23.23 -6.34
C ASP A 336 19.94 -22.47 -5.11
N ILE A 337 19.04 -23.09 -4.37
CA ILE A 337 18.40 -22.52 -3.18
C ILE A 337 19.44 -22.30 -2.07
N GLU A 338 20.39 -23.22 -1.98
CA GLU A 338 21.49 -23.22 -1.02
C GLU A 338 22.38 -21.98 -1.18
N THR A 339 22.66 -21.56 -2.42
CA THR A 339 23.40 -20.31 -2.67
C THR A 339 22.60 -19.11 -2.17
N ARG A 340 21.29 -19.06 -2.39
CA ARG A 340 20.43 -17.94 -1.95
C ARG A 340 20.27 -17.92 -0.42
N GLU A 341 20.15 -19.09 0.21
CA GLU A 341 20.14 -19.21 1.68
C GLU A 341 21.44 -18.70 2.26
N ALA A 342 22.58 -19.14 1.71
CA ALA A 342 23.90 -18.69 2.15
C ALA A 342 24.04 -17.17 2.09
N LEU A 343 23.63 -16.53 0.98
CA LEU A 343 23.63 -15.07 0.84
C LEU A 343 22.73 -14.40 1.89
N THR A 344 21.60 -14.99 2.22
CA THR A 344 20.66 -14.46 3.22
C THR A 344 21.23 -14.52 4.64
N LEU A 345 21.92 -15.61 4.99
CA LEU A 345 22.55 -15.79 6.30
C LEU A 345 23.76 -14.87 6.54
N LEU A 346 24.39 -14.39 5.47
CA LEU A 346 25.53 -13.47 5.55
C LEU A 346 25.13 -12.00 5.78
N PHE A 347 23.83 -11.66 5.79
CA PHE A 347 23.38 -10.30 6.03
C PHE A 347 23.18 -10.02 7.52
N ASP A 348 24.14 -9.30 8.15
CA ASP A 348 24.09 -8.89 9.55
C ASP A 348 23.19 -7.65 9.74
N PHE A 349 21.88 -7.90 9.88
CA PHE A 349 20.91 -6.84 10.14
C PHE A 349 21.15 -6.20 11.52
N GLU A 350 21.46 -6.98 12.55
CA GLU A 350 21.59 -6.49 13.92
C GLU A 350 22.75 -5.50 14.05
N TRP A 351 23.85 -5.73 13.33
CA TRP A 351 24.95 -4.77 13.23
C TRP A 351 24.47 -3.44 12.59
N ALA A 352 23.79 -3.53 11.46
CA ALA A 352 23.25 -2.34 10.79
C ALA A 352 22.25 -1.60 11.67
N ASN A 353 21.35 -2.33 12.33
CA ASN A 353 20.33 -1.76 13.20
C ASN A 353 20.95 -1.03 14.40
N LYS A 354 21.92 -1.65 15.06
CA LYS A 354 22.62 -1.08 16.21
C LYS A 354 23.51 0.10 15.82
N THR A 355 24.32 -0.06 14.76
CA THR A 355 25.39 0.90 14.42
C THR A 355 24.88 2.07 13.60
N LEU A 356 23.93 1.83 12.67
CA LEU A 356 23.48 2.84 11.72
C LEU A 356 22.07 3.37 12.03
N PHE A 357 21.21 2.57 12.66
CA PHE A 357 19.79 2.88 12.84
C PHE A 357 19.38 3.09 14.30
N ASN A 358 20.30 3.06 15.25
CA ASN A 358 20.03 3.25 16.69
C ASN A 358 18.95 2.27 17.23
N ASN A 359 18.95 1.03 16.76
CA ASN A 359 17.97 -0.02 17.09
C ASN A 359 16.51 0.35 16.75
N ALA A 360 16.31 1.15 15.71
CA ALA A 360 15.02 1.74 15.41
C ALA A 360 14.13 0.91 14.49
N TYR A 361 14.62 -0.20 13.97
CA TYR A 361 13.89 -1.07 13.04
C TYR A 361 13.79 -2.50 13.56
N GLN A 362 12.86 -3.24 12.96
CA GLN A 362 12.72 -4.68 13.11
C GLN A 362 13.17 -5.35 11.82
N ARG A 363 13.81 -6.53 11.91
CA ARG A 363 14.15 -7.33 10.72
C ARG A 363 12.86 -7.82 10.09
N ALA A 364 12.75 -7.70 8.77
CA ALA A 364 11.63 -8.29 8.05
C ALA A 364 11.79 -9.82 8.03
N ASP A 365 10.73 -10.52 8.34
CA ASP A 365 10.62 -11.98 8.36
C ASP A 365 9.46 -12.49 7.47
N SER A 366 8.97 -11.63 6.59
CA SER A 366 7.80 -11.85 5.74
C SER A 366 7.83 -10.92 4.53
N TYR A 367 7.17 -11.32 3.44
CA TYR A 367 6.82 -10.44 2.33
C TYR A 367 5.62 -9.53 2.64
N TYR A 368 4.93 -9.76 3.77
CA TYR A 368 3.81 -8.96 4.28
C TYR A 368 4.07 -8.43 5.70
N PRO A 369 5.20 -7.74 5.95
CA PRO A 369 5.56 -7.37 7.31
C PRO A 369 4.50 -6.44 7.90
N ASN A 370 4.33 -6.52 9.23
CA ASN A 370 3.32 -5.77 9.99
C ASN A 370 1.87 -6.03 9.58
N SER A 371 1.56 -7.23 9.11
CA SER A 371 0.19 -7.60 8.72
C SER A 371 -0.20 -9.01 9.16
N ASP A 372 -1.50 -9.29 9.15
CA ASP A 372 -2.05 -10.62 9.44
C ASP A 372 -1.80 -11.64 8.31
N PHE A 373 -1.30 -11.18 7.17
CA PHE A 373 -0.90 -12.01 6.03
C PHE A 373 0.50 -12.61 6.17
N SER A 374 1.29 -12.19 7.17
CA SER A 374 2.60 -12.77 7.47
C SER A 374 2.47 -14.22 7.92
N ALA A 375 3.26 -15.12 7.35
CA ALA A 375 3.41 -16.49 7.84
C ALA A 375 4.03 -16.51 9.24
N ARG A 376 3.47 -17.31 10.15
CA ARG A 376 3.94 -17.43 11.53
C ARG A 376 4.01 -18.91 11.95
N GLY A 377 5.01 -19.27 12.75
CA GLY A 377 5.20 -20.64 13.23
C GLY A 377 5.31 -21.65 12.10
N THR A 378 4.77 -22.86 12.26
CA THR A 378 4.64 -23.90 11.22
C THR A 378 3.28 -23.82 10.52
N PRO A 379 3.15 -24.24 9.26
CA PRO A 379 1.88 -24.19 8.53
C PRO A 379 0.84 -25.13 9.18
N ARG A 380 -0.39 -24.63 9.38
CA ARG A 380 -1.49 -25.39 10.01
C ARG A 380 -2.81 -25.18 9.28
N GLY A 381 -3.74 -26.11 9.46
CA GLY A 381 -5.10 -26.01 8.93
C GLY A 381 -5.12 -25.79 7.42
N ALA A 382 -5.93 -24.84 6.94
CA ALA A 382 -6.08 -24.57 5.51
C ALA A 382 -4.78 -24.08 4.83
N GLU A 383 -3.94 -23.29 5.52
CA GLU A 383 -2.61 -22.92 5.03
C GLU A 383 -1.76 -24.18 4.76
N GLY A 384 -1.71 -25.10 5.74
CA GLY A 384 -0.97 -26.34 5.60
C GLY A 384 -1.49 -27.24 4.48
N LEU A 385 -2.81 -27.28 4.25
CA LEU A 385 -3.42 -28.05 3.16
C LEU A 385 -3.03 -27.53 1.77
N LEU A 386 -2.98 -26.21 1.58
CA LEU A 386 -2.51 -25.59 0.34
C LEU A 386 -1.07 -26.00 0.01
N LEU A 387 -0.20 -26.02 1.01
CA LEU A 387 1.20 -26.38 0.85
C LEU A 387 1.41 -27.90 0.71
N ALA A 388 0.60 -28.72 1.38
CA ALA A 388 0.74 -30.18 1.37
C ALA A 388 0.60 -30.78 -0.03
N LYS A 389 -0.19 -30.16 -0.91
CA LYS A 389 -0.32 -30.52 -2.34
C LYS A 389 1.04 -30.51 -3.06
N TRP A 390 1.96 -29.67 -2.61
CA TRP A 390 3.27 -29.43 -3.22
C TRP A 390 4.44 -29.97 -2.40
N ARG A 391 4.19 -30.93 -1.49
CA ARG A 391 5.17 -31.39 -0.50
C ARG A 391 6.49 -31.86 -1.11
N GLU A 392 6.45 -32.47 -2.30
CA GLU A 392 7.65 -32.97 -2.97
C GLU A 392 8.49 -31.86 -3.64
N GLN A 393 7.92 -30.68 -3.85
CA GLN A 393 8.56 -29.54 -4.49
C GLN A 393 8.95 -28.42 -3.50
N LEU A 394 8.57 -28.59 -2.24
CA LEU A 394 8.86 -27.64 -1.18
C LEU A 394 9.89 -28.22 -0.20
N PRO A 395 10.78 -27.39 0.35
CA PRO A 395 11.73 -27.83 1.38
C PRO A 395 10.99 -28.46 2.57
N LEU A 396 11.47 -29.62 3.05
CA LEU A 396 10.86 -30.31 4.18
C LEU A 396 10.81 -29.44 5.45
N ALA A 397 11.84 -28.62 5.67
CA ALA A 397 11.94 -27.70 6.80
C ALA A 397 10.77 -26.69 6.83
N LEU A 398 10.21 -26.30 5.69
CA LEU A 398 9.03 -25.44 5.60
C LEU A 398 7.84 -25.96 6.40
N PHE A 399 7.69 -27.29 6.50
CA PHE A 399 6.58 -27.94 7.22
C PHE A 399 6.88 -28.19 8.70
N LEU A 400 8.16 -28.28 9.05
CA LEU A 400 8.61 -28.74 10.39
C LEU A 400 9.04 -27.58 11.28
N GLU A 401 9.52 -26.49 10.69
CA GLU A 401 10.17 -25.40 11.39
C GLU A 401 9.54 -24.04 11.02
N PRO A 402 9.46 -23.08 11.94
CA PRO A 402 9.17 -21.71 11.58
C PRO A 402 10.32 -21.12 10.74
N PHE A 403 10.01 -20.32 9.73
CA PHE A 403 11.06 -19.55 9.06
C PHE A 403 11.63 -18.53 10.04
N THR A 404 12.90 -18.63 10.34
CA THR A 404 13.63 -17.73 11.24
C THR A 404 14.95 -17.33 10.62
N LEU A 405 15.30 -16.06 10.78
CA LEU A 405 16.61 -15.53 10.44
C LEU A 405 17.36 -15.33 11.76
N GLU A 406 18.34 -16.21 12.02
CA GLU A 406 19.10 -16.21 13.26
C GLU A 406 19.77 -14.85 13.52
N PRO A 407 19.56 -14.25 14.71
CA PRO A 407 20.16 -12.98 15.05
C PRO A 407 21.66 -13.09 15.27
N THR A 408 22.43 -12.14 14.75
CA THR A 408 23.89 -12.12 14.84
C THR A 408 24.42 -11.45 16.11
N ALA A 409 23.58 -10.88 16.95
CA ALA A 409 23.91 -10.00 18.08
C ALA A 409 24.68 -8.72 17.68
N GLY A 410 24.80 -8.41 16.39
CA GLY A 410 25.49 -7.23 15.85
C GLY A 410 27.01 -7.21 16.07
N ARG A 411 27.62 -8.38 16.09
CA ARG A 411 29.07 -8.57 16.26
C ARG A 411 29.75 -9.31 15.09
N GLY A 412 29.11 -9.32 13.93
CA GLY A 412 29.46 -10.12 12.77
C GLY A 412 28.79 -11.48 12.76
N ILE A 413 28.99 -12.23 11.69
CA ILE A 413 28.36 -13.53 11.49
C ILE A 413 28.95 -14.58 12.45
N PRO A 414 28.10 -15.30 13.22
CA PRO A 414 28.59 -16.35 14.13
C PRO A 414 29.32 -17.47 13.40
N ARG A 415 30.31 -18.09 14.07
CA ARG A 415 31.11 -19.18 13.46
C ARG A 415 30.24 -20.36 13.01
N ASP A 416 29.20 -20.68 13.73
CA ASP A 416 28.28 -21.78 13.38
C ASP A 416 27.50 -21.45 12.12
N THR A 417 27.03 -20.21 11.99
CA THR A 417 26.41 -19.69 10.78
C THR A 417 27.38 -19.71 9.60
N LEU A 418 28.65 -19.29 9.79
CA LEU A 418 29.66 -19.38 8.74
C LEU A 418 29.93 -20.82 8.30
N ARG A 419 29.97 -21.80 9.24
CA ARG A 419 30.08 -23.22 8.89
C ARG A 419 28.89 -23.70 8.05
N LYS A 420 27.65 -23.31 8.44
CA LYS A 420 26.44 -23.61 7.67
C LYS A 420 26.49 -23.00 6.27
N VAL A 421 26.92 -21.74 6.16
CA VAL A 421 27.08 -21.03 4.87
C VAL A 421 28.06 -21.79 3.96
N MET A 422 29.23 -22.19 4.49
CA MET A 422 30.22 -22.93 3.71
C MET A 422 29.72 -24.31 3.28
N SER A 423 28.92 -24.99 4.10
CA SER A 423 28.28 -26.25 3.72
C SER A 423 27.29 -26.01 2.58
N LEU A 424 26.37 -25.06 2.72
CA LEU A 424 25.36 -24.71 1.69
C LEU A 424 26.05 -24.38 0.35
N LEU A 425 27.08 -23.55 0.36
CA LEU A 425 27.84 -23.21 -0.85
C LEU A 425 28.53 -24.42 -1.46
N SER A 426 29.04 -25.32 -0.62
CA SER A 426 29.64 -26.59 -1.07
C SER A 426 28.58 -27.50 -1.73
N ASP A 427 27.40 -27.61 -1.15
CA ASP A 427 26.27 -28.41 -1.68
C ASP A 427 25.80 -27.86 -3.02
N ALA A 428 25.75 -26.52 -3.17
CA ALA A 428 25.52 -25.83 -4.45
C ALA A 428 26.69 -25.92 -5.45
N GLY A 429 27.76 -26.66 -5.13
CA GLY A 429 28.86 -26.92 -6.05
C GLY A 429 30.01 -25.91 -6.01
N TRP A 430 30.00 -24.94 -5.08
CA TRP A 430 31.06 -23.96 -4.91
C TRP A 430 32.17 -24.50 -4.01
N ARG A 431 33.44 -24.40 -4.42
CA ARG A 431 34.59 -24.88 -3.69
C ARG A 431 35.52 -23.73 -3.33
N SER A 432 36.00 -23.71 -2.08
CA SER A 432 36.95 -22.73 -1.61
C SER A 432 38.30 -22.96 -2.27
N THR A 433 38.90 -21.89 -2.79
CA THR A 433 40.23 -21.88 -3.39
C THR A 433 41.02 -20.68 -2.84
N SER A 434 42.32 -20.63 -3.12
CA SER A 434 43.16 -19.46 -2.78
C SER A 434 42.71 -18.15 -3.49
N LYS A 435 41.85 -18.25 -4.49
CA LYS A 435 41.31 -17.11 -5.26
C LYS A 435 39.80 -16.92 -5.06
N GLY A 436 39.22 -17.41 -3.95
CA GLY A 436 37.80 -17.34 -3.63
C GLY A 436 37.02 -18.61 -3.99
N LEU A 437 35.70 -18.51 -3.99
CA LEU A 437 34.78 -19.60 -4.26
C LEU A 437 34.63 -19.83 -5.78
N LYS A 438 34.81 -21.08 -6.23
CA LYS A 438 34.71 -21.45 -7.64
C LYS A 438 33.84 -22.67 -7.86
N ASN A 439 33.15 -22.73 -8.98
CA ASN A 439 32.41 -23.91 -9.43
C ASN A 439 33.35 -24.92 -10.13
N LYS A 440 32.79 -26.06 -10.56
CA LYS A 440 33.54 -27.13 -11.26
C LYS A 440 34.16 -26.66 -12.57
N LEU A 441 33.65 -25.59 -13.19
CA LEU A 441 34.17 -25.00 -14.43
C LEU A 441 35.27 -23.96 -14.15
N GLY A 442 35.67 -23.75 -12.90
CA GLY A 442 36.65 -22.75 -12.49
C GLY A 442 36.12 -21.30 -12.48
N GLN A 443 34.83 -21.10 -12.69
CA GLN A 443 34.20 -19.76 -12.64
C GLN A 443 34.04 -19.35 -11.18
N GLN A 444 34.38 -18.11 -10.88
CA GLN A 444 34.25 -17.55 -9.53
C GLN A 444 32.83 -17.19 -9.22
N LEU A 445 32.40 -17.39 -7.98
CA LEU A 445 31.13 -16.86 -7.48
C LEU A 445 31.31 -15.35 -7.29
N GLU A 446 30.68 -14.60 -8.19
CA GLU A 446 30.69 -13.13 -8.18
C GLU A 446 29.29 -12.56 -8.23
N LEU A 447 29.12 -11.37 -7.68
CA LEU A 447 27.85 -10.65 -7.74
C LEU A 447 28.03 -9.14 -7.67
N GLU A 448 27.12 -8.43 -8.34
CA GLU A 448 27.01 -6.99 -8.32
C GLU A 448 25.68 -6.59 -7.65
N ILE A 449 25.74 -5.72 -6.63
CA ILE A 449 24.56 -5.09 -6.05
C ILE A 449 24.31 -3.77 -6.77
N LEU A 450 23.26 -3.71 -7.56
CA LEU A 450 22.85 -2.52 -8.30
C LEU A 450 22.07 -1.56 -7.39
N LEU A 451 22.46 -0.29 -7.33
CA LEU A 451 21.85 0.74 -6.50
C LEU A 451 21.54 2.00 -7.30
N VAL A 452 20.54 2.76 -6.84
CA VAL A 452 20.19 4.09 -7.33
C VAL A 452 20.38 5.19 -6.28
N ASN A 453 20.43 4.80 -5.00
CA ASN A 453 20.53 5.72 -3.88
C ASN A 453 21.88 5.55 -3.18
N PRO A 454 22.82 6.53 -3.30
CA PRO A 454 24.14 6.43 -2.67
C PRO A 454 24.10 6.27 -1.14
N SER A 455 23.03 6.72 -0.48
CA SER A 455 22.92 6.57 0.98
C SER A 455 22.84 5.12 1.45
N LEU A 456 22.51 4.18 0.55
CA LEU A 456 22.43 2.75 0.83
C LEU A 456 23.80 2.07 0.80
N GLU A 457 24.80 2.68 0.12
CA GLU A 457 26.16 2.11 0.05
C GLU A 457 26.75 1.89 1.43
N ARG A 458 26.63 2.88 2.31
CA ARG A 458 27.13 2.77 3.69
C ARG A 458 26.51 1.60 4.45
N ILE A 459 25.24 1.28 4.19
CA ILE A 459 24.52 0.21 4.86
C ILE A 459 24.98 -1.14 4.33
N LEU A 460 25.13 -1.24 3.01
CA LEU A 460 25.48 -2.51 2.34
C LEU A 460 26.98 -2.79 2.29
N GLN A 461 27.84 -1.80 2.61
CA GLN A 461 29.29 -2.01 2.61
C GLN A 461 29.74 -3.11 3.58
N ALA A 462 29.13 -3.17 4.77
CA ALA A 462 29.41 -4.24 5.72
C ALA A 462 29.05 -5.62 5.15
N TYR A 463 27.91 -5.72 4.47
CA TYR A 463 27.48 -6.95 3.80
C TYR A 463 28.44 -7.35 2.68
N VAL A 464 28.85 -6.42 1.82
CA VAL A 464 29.85 -6.67 0.77
C VAL A 464 31.17 -7.14 1.35
N ASN A 465 31.61 -6.56 2.45
CA ASN A 465 32.84 -7.00 3.14
C ASN A 465 32.72 -8.46 3.63
N THR A 466 31.58 -8.79 4.28
CA THR A 466 31.32 -10.17 4.74
C THR A 466 31.29 -11.16 3.58
N LEU A 467 30.66 -10.81 2.44
CA LEU A 467 30.68 -11.65 1.23
C LEU A 467 32.11 -11.90 0.72
N ASN A 468 32.91 -10.85 0.66
CA ASN A 468 34.31 -10.97 0.20
C ASN A 468 35.19 -11.80 1.19
N GLU A 469 34.96 -11.69 2.49
CA GLU A 469 35.65 -12.48 3.52
C GLU A 469 35.41 -13.99 3.38
N VAL A 470 34.19 -14.39 2.97
CA VAL A 470 33.89 -15.82 2.70
C VAL A 470 34.28 -16.28 1.30
N GLY A 471 34.86 -15.40 0.48
CA GLY A 471 35.39 -15.71 -0.86
C GLY A 471 34.43 -15.51 -2.02
N ILE A 472 33.31 -14.82 -1.80
CA ILE A 472 32.37 -14.37 -2.85
C ILE A 472 32.87 -13.01 -3.37
N ALA A 473 33.11 -12.87 -4.67
CA ALA A 473 33.58 -11.60 -5.24
C ALA A 473 32.40 -10.64 -5.39
N ALA A 474 32.11 -9.86 -4.35
CA ALA A 474 31.00 -8.96 -4.29
C ALA A 474 31.40 -7.50 -4.48
N ARG A 475 30.61 -6.74 -5.25
CA ARG A 475 30.77 -5.29 -5.43
C ARG A 475 29.42 -4.58 -5.47
N MET A 476 29.43 -3.28 -5.18
CA MET A 476 28.28 -2.40 -5.38
C MET A 476 28.48 -1.53 -6.61
N ARG A 477 27.40 -1.19 -7.27
CA ARG A 477 27.38 -0.24 -8.37
C ARG A 477 26.16 0.69 -8.26
N THR A 478 26.43 1.93 -7.91
CA THR A 478 25.42 2.99 -7.90
C THR A 478 25.39 3.69 -9.26
N VAL A 479 24.22 3.84 -9.82
CA VAL A 479 23.98 4.47 -11.13
C VAL A 479 22.87 5.53 -11.02
N ASP A 480 22.75 6.41 -12.04
CA ASP A 480 21.65 7.36 -12.11
C ASP A 480 20.28 6.68 -12.31
N ARG A 481 19.19 7.43 -12.11
CA ARG A 481 17.83 6.89 -12.18
C ARG A 481 17.45 6.33 -13.55
N ALA A 482 17.92 6.93 -14.64
CA ALA A 482 17.59 6.49 -15.99
C ALA A 482 18.28 5.15 -16.31
N GLN A 483 19.58 5.05 -16.01
CA GLN A 483 20.35 3.83 -16.15
C GLN A 483 19.83 2.73 -15.23
N TYR A 484 19.48 3.06 -13.97
CA TYR A 484 18.89 2.12 -13.02
C TYR A 484 17.58 1.54 -13.57
N LYS A 485 16.67 2.40 -14.02
CA LYS A 485 15.39 1.98 -14.62
C LYS A 485 15.60 1.08 -15.84
N GLN A 486 16.50 1.46 -16.73
CA GLN A 486 16.83 0.65 -17.92
C GLN A 486 17.34 -0.73 -17.54
N ARG A 487 18.28 -0.82 -16.59
CA ARG A 487 18.82 -2.10 -16.12
C ARG A 487 17.76 -2.95 -15.44
N LEU A 488 16.90 -2.36 -14.60
CA LEU A 488 15.77 -3.08 -13.99
C LEU A 488 14.82 -3.65 -15.03
N ASP A 489 14.44 -2.86 -16.03
CA ASP A 489 13.50 -3.28 -17.07
C ASP A 489 14.04 -4.44 -17.93
N HIS A 490 15.37 -4.56 -18.03
CA HIS A 490 16.05 -5.63 -18.77
C HIS A 490 16.52 -6.77 -17.85
N PHE A 491 16.25 -6.70 -16.54
CA PHE A 491 16.75 -7.63 -15.52
C PHE A 491 18.29 -7.77 -15.53
N ASP A 492 18.99 -6.67 -15.89
CA ASP A 492 20.45 -6.63 -15.94
C ASP A 492 21.02 -6.23 -14.57
N PHE A 493 20.94 -7.13 -13.62
CA PHE A 493 21.51 -7.04 -12.28
C PHE A 493 21.64 -8.44 -11.68
N ASP A 494 22.46 -8.57 -10.66
CA ASP A 494 22.56 -9.78 -9.85
C ASP A 494 21.68 -9.64 -8.60
N LEU A 495 21.94 -8.64 -7.77
CA LEU A 495 21.09 -8.23 -6.65
C LEU A 495 20.72 -6.76 -6.79
N THR A 496 19.54 -6.39 -6.28
CA THR A 496 19.15 -4.98 -6.17
C THR A 496 18.25 -4.75 -4.96
N LEU A 497 18.45 -3.61 -4.28
CA LEU A 497 17.59 -3.22 -3.15
C LEU A 497 16.35 -2.50 -3.67
N LEU A 498 15.22 -3.09 -3.43
CA LEU A 498 13.91 -2.59 -3.86
C LEU A 498 12.90 -2.61 -2.72
N THR A 499 11.84 -1.85 -2.94
CA THR A 499 10.68 -1.82 -2.06
C THR A 499 9.43 -2.13 -2.87
N LEU A 500 8.75 -3.24 -2.55
CA LEU A 500 7.46 -3.60 -3.15
C LEU A 500 6.34 -3.06 -2.27
N PRO A 501 5.48 -2.20 -2.81
CA PRO A 501 4.28 -1.73 -2.09
C PRO A 501 3.38 -2.89 -1.70
N GLN A 502 2.88 -2.87 -0.47
CA GLN A 502 1.88 -3.82 0.03
C GLN A 502 0.57 -3.09 0.35
N THR A 503 -0.53 -3.81 0.26
CA THR A 503 -1.88 -3.28 0.49
C THR A 503 -2.54 -3.96 1.68
N LEU A 504 -3.60 -3.34 2.21
CA LEU A 504 -4.44 -3.93 3.27
C LEU A 504 -5.19 -5.20 2.82
N SER A 505 -5.19 -5.50 1.53
CA SER A 505 -5.78 -6.70 0.95
C SER A 505 -4.93 -7.11 -0.26
N PRO A 506 -3.95 -8.03 -0.09
CA PRO A 506 -3.09 -8.49 -1.16
C PRO A 506 -3.90 -9.04 -2.35
N GLY A 507 -3.56 -8.62 -3.57
CA GLY A 507 -4.34 -8.92 -4.76
C GLY A 507 -3.49 -9.03 -6.04
N LEU A 508 -3.97 -8.40 -7.12
CA LEU A 508 -3.34 -8.48 -8.45
C LEU A 508 -1.90 -7.97 -8.51
N GLU A 509 -1.46 -7.12 -7.58
CA GLU A 509 -0.07 -6.69 -7.50
C GLU A 509 0.86 -7.87 -7.18
N GLN A 510 0.39 -8.86 -6.40
CA GLN A 510 1.19 -10.05 -6.08
C GLN A 510 1.45 -10.90 -7.33
N TRP A 511 0.49 -10.96 -8.25
CA TRP A 511 0.68 -11.58 -9.56
C TRP A 511 1.80 -10.90 -10.35
N GLN A 512 1.83 -9.56 -10.36
CA GLN A 512 2.88 -8.81 -11.03
C GLN A 512 4.27 -9.04 -10.41
N TYR A 513 4.32 -9.30 -9.11
CA TYR A 513 5.58 -9.48 -8.39
C TYR A 513 6.16 -10.89 -8.50
N PHE A 514 5.30 -11.92 -8.55
CA PHE A 514 5.76 -13.29 -8.31
C PHE A 514 5.27 -14.34 -9.31
N HIS A 515 4.30 -14.07 -10.19
CA HIS A 515 3.79 -15.09 -11.12
C HIS A 515 4.78 -15.37 -12.24
N SER A 516 4.91 -16.65 -12.63
CA SER A 516 5.85 -17.13 -13.67
C SER A 516 5.66 -16.44 -15.02
N SER A 517 4.42 -16.11 -15.41
CA SER A 517 4.15 -15.39 -16.66
C SER A 517 4.82 -14.01 -16.71
N GLN A 518 5.20 -13.44 -15.57
CA GLN A 518 5.89 -12.14 -15.48
C GLN A 518 7.40 -12.27 -15.48
N ALA A 519 7.94 -13.47 -15.30
CA ALA A 519 9.37 -13.70 -15.12
C ALA A 519 10.23 -13.18 -16.29
N MET A 520 9.76 -13.31 -17.53
CA MET A 520 10.52 -12.93 -18.73
C MET A 520 9.96 -11.67 -19.42
N ILE A 521 8.91 -11.04 -18.86
CA ILE A 521 8.33 -9.83 -19.44
C ILE A 521 9.18 -8.63 -19.06
N LYS A 522 9.79 -8.01 -20.07
CA LYS A 522 10.61 -6.81 -19.91
C LYS A 522 9.82 -5.68 -19.25
N GLY A 523 10.38 -5.09 -18.18
CA GLY A 523 9.73 -4.04 -17.42
C GLY A 523 8.71 -4.55 -16.39
N SER A 524 8.53 -5.87 -16.25
CA SER A 524 7.70 -6.43 -15.18
C SER A 524 8.32 -6.19 -13.80
N LYS A 525 7.50 -6.36 -12.77
CA LYS A 525 7.93 -6.23 -11.38
C LYS A 525 8.37 -7.56 -10.73
N ASN A 526 8.41 -8.64 -11.51
CA ASN A 526 8.97 -9.91 -11.03
C ASN A 526 10.51 -9.82 -11.03
N TYR A 527 11.05 -8.99 -10.14
CA TYR A 527 12.47 -8.69 -10.09
C TYR A 527 13.33 -9.90 -9.75
N ALA A 528 12.85 -10.77 -8.87
CA ALA A 528 13.58 -11.99 -8.51
C ALA A 528 13.62 -13.05 -9.62
N GLY A 529 12.77 -12.95 -10.64
CA GLY A 529 12.68 -13.97 -11.69
C GLY A 529 11.97 -15.23 -11.21
N VAL A 530 11.00 -15.08 -10.31
CA VAL A 530 10.19 -16.20 -9.82
C VAL A 530 9.52 -16.90 -11.01
N ASN A 531 9.83 -18.19 -11.17
CA ASN A 531 9.25 -19.06 -12.17
C ASN A 531 9.04 -20.43 -11.50
N ASN A 532 7.91 -20.57 -10.79
CA ASN A 532 7.66 -21.71 -9.91
C ASN A 532 6.16 -22.02 -9.86
N PRO A 533 5.75 -23.24 -10.30
CA PRO A 533 4.34 -23.63 -10.34
C PRO A 533 3.65 -23.64 -8.98
N VAL A 534 4.40 -23.84 -7.90
CA VAL A 534 3.86 -23.76 -6.53
C VAL A 534 3.43 -22.33 -6.22
N ILE A 535 4.26 -21.34 -6.56
CA ILE A 535 3.96 -19.92 -6.35
C ILE A 535 2.77 -19.50 -7.22
N ASP A 536 2.70 -19.98 -8.47
CA ASP A 536 1.59 -19.69 -9.38
C ASP A 536 0.25 -20.21 -8.84
N ASP A 537 0.21 -21.45 -8.36
CA ASP A 537 -0.98 -22.06 -7.75
C ASP A 537 -1.43 -21.30 -6.48
N LEU A 538 -0.48 -20.89 -5.62
CA LEU A 538 -0.78 -20.14 -4.42
C LEU A 538 -1.30 -18.72 -4.74
N LEU A 539 -0.81 -18.10 -5.80
CA LEU A 539 -1.34 -16.82 -6.31
C LEU A 539 -2.76 -16.96 -6.84
N GLU A 540 -3.09 -18.05 -7.55
CA GLU A 540 -4.45 -18.32 -8.00
C GLU A 540 -5.41 -18.49 -6.81
N HIS A 541 -5.00 -19.21 -5.77
CA HIS A 541 -5.77 -19.34 -4.52
C HIS A 541 -5.96 -17.99 -3.83
N LEU A 542 -4.93 -17.14 -3.78
CA LEU A 542 -5.02 -15.80 -3.21
C LEU A 542 -6.04 -14.93 -3.95
N LEU A 543 -6.01 -14.94 -5.29
CA LEU A 543 -6.87 -14.10 -6.12
C LEU A 543 -8.33 -14.62 -6.20
N SER A 544 -8.53 -15.92 -6.02
CA SER A 544 -9.86 -16.55 -6.04
C SER A 544 -10.51 -16.69 -4.67
N ALA A 545 -9.86 -16.20 -3.61
CA ALA A 545 -10.37 -16.25 -2.24
C ALA A 545 -11.75 -15.58 -2.13
N LYS A 546 -12.69 -16.27 -1.47
CA LYS A 546 -14.08 -15.83 -1.32
C LYS A 546 -14.32 -15.07 -0.02
N ASN A 547 -13.42 -15.21 0.95
CA ASN A 547 -13.50 -14.56 2.25
C ASN A 547 -12.09 -14.25 2.79
N TYR A 548 -12.03 -13.41 3.82
CA TYR A 548 -10.78 -12.96 4.43
C TYR A 548 -9.92 -14.14 4.94
N ARG A 549 -10.55 -15.16 5.53
CA ARG A 549 -9.82 -16.33 6.05
C ARG A 549 -9.14 -17.13 4.94
N GLU A 550 -9.81 -17.30 3.79
CA GLU A 550 -9.20 -17.94 2.61
C GLU A 550 -8.05 -17.11 2.06
N GLN A 551 -8.26 -15.79 1.90
CA GLN A 551 -7.21 -14.87 1.44
C GLN A 551 -6.00 -14.89 2.37
N ARG A 552 -6.22 -14.80 3.69
CA ARG A 552 -5.17 -14.86 4.69
C ARG A 552 -4.38 -16.17 4.63
N ASN A 553 -5.06 -17.29 4.55
CA ASN A 553 -4.40 -18.60 4.47
C ASN A 553 -3.60 -18.76 3.18
N ALA A 554 -4.11 -18.31 2.04
CA ALA A 554 -3.40 -18.32 0.76
C ALA A 554 -2.19 -17.36 0.77
N ALA A 555 -2.34 -16.14 1.34
CA ALA A 555 -1.25 -15.21 1.49
C ALA A 555 -0.14 -15.74 2.39
N ARG A 556 -0.49 -16.38 3.52
CA ARG A 556 0.49 -17.01 4.43
C ARG A 556 1.21 -18.20 3.77
N ALA A 557 0.49 -19.03 3.02
CA ALA A 557 1.10 -20.11 2.25
C ALA A 557 2.09 -19.56 1.20
N LEU A 558 1.68 -18.51 0.47
CA LEU A 558 2.52 -17.82 -0.51
C LEU A 558 3.76 -17.20 0.14
N ASP A 559 3.58 -16.46 1.25
CA ASP A 559 4.65 -15.85 2.01
C ASP A 559 5.70 -16.89 2.43
N ARG A 560 5.23 -18.01 3.00
CA ARG A 560 6.09 -19.10 3.44
C ARG A 560 6.84 -19.72 2.28
N ALA A 561 6.19 -19.99 1.17
CA ALA A 561 6.83 -20.55 -0.01
C ALA A 561 7.89 -19.61 -0.58
N LEU A 562 7.61 -18.29 -0.65
CA LEU A 562 8.57 -17.28 -1.10
C LEU A 562 9.79 -17.18 -0.18
N LEU A 563 9.56 -17.18 1.15
CA LEU A 563 10.63 -17.11 2.16
C LEU A 563 11.57 -18.31 2.07
N TRP A 564 11.03 -19.52 2.07
CA TRP A 564 11.81 -20.75 2.02
C TRP A 564 12.50 -21.03 0.67
N HIS A 565 12.17 -20.27 -0.37
CA HIS A 565 12.92 -20.26 -1.62
C HIS A 565 13.99 -19.18 -1.68
N TYR A 566 14.10 -18.31 -0.69
CA TYR A 566 15.11 -17.25 -0.58
C TYR A 566 15.23 -16.40 -1.85
N TYR A 567 14.10 -15.97 -2.42
CA TYR A 567 14.08 -15.07 -3.59
C TYR A 567 14.57 -13.65 -3.28
N SER A 568 14.63 -13.31 -2.01
CA SER A 568 15.18 -12.04 -1.54
C SER A 568 15.81 -12.19 -0.16
N ILE A 569 16.71 -11.27 0.16
CA ILE A 569 17.27 -11.10 1.50
C ILE A 569 16.42 -10.04 2.20
N PRO A 570 15.58 -10.44 3.17
CA PRO A 570 14.72 -9.50 3.89
C PRO A 570 15.54 -8.45 4.64
N ASN A 571 15.14 -7.19 4.52
CA ASN A 571 15.81 -6.09 5.20
C ASN A 571 15.11 -5.74 6.52
N TRP A 572 14.46 -4.59 6.62
CA TRP A 572 13.86 -4.09 7.86
C TRP A 572 12.59 -3.29 7.59
N TYR A 573 11.80 -3.15 8.64
CA TYR A 573 10.59 -2.34 8.64
C TYR A 573 10.39 -1.63 9.99
N ILE A 574 9.40 -0.76 10.03
CA ILE A 574 8.95 -0.07 11.23
C ILE A 574 7.43 -0.22 11.35
N SER A 575 6.93 -0.52 12.56
CA SER A 575 5.51 -0.77 12.86
C SER A 575 4.82 0.40 13.58
N HIS A 576 5.45 1.58 13.57
CA HIS A 576 4.92 2.79 14.20
C HIS A 576 5.28 4.03 13.39
N HIS A 577 4.41 5.03 13.45
CA HIS A 577 4.73 6.36 12.97
C HIS A 577 5.59 7.10 13.99
N ARG A 578 6.63 7.78 13.53
CA ARG A 578 7.40 8.74 14.32
C ARG A 578 6.89 10.12 14.00
N ILE A 579 6.14 10.71 14.91
CA ILE A 579 5.55 12.03 14.70
C ILE A 579 5.99 13.03 15.75
N ALA A 580 6.08 14.28 15.33
CA ALA A 580 6.22 15.41 16.24
C ALA A 580 5.19 16.47 15.84
N TYR A 581 4.52 17.07 16.82
CA TYR A 581 3.48 18.06 16.56
C TYR A 581 3.40 19.10 17.67
N GLN A 582 2.92 20.30 17.33
CA GLN A 582 2.68 21.38 18.29
C GLN A 582 1.60 20.94 19.29
N ASN A 583 1.83 21.13 20.58
CA ASN A 583 0.92 20.71 21.68
C ASN A 583 -0.32 21.61 21.80
N ARG A 584 -0.97 21.89 20.67
CA ARG A 584 -2.19 22.68 20.59
C ARG A 584 -3.36 21.90 19.99
N PHE A 585 -3.13 20.62 19.66
CA PHE A 585 -4.13 19.74 19.08
C PHE A 585 -4.60 18.69 20.05
N GLU A 586 -5.81 18.22 19.82
CA GLU A 586 -6.43 17.08 20.48
C GLU A 586 -7.01 16.11 19.45
N PHE A 587 -7.15 14.85 19.85
CA PHE A 587 -7.78 13.76 19.10
C PHE A 587 -8.25 12.70 20.07
N VAL A 588 -9.25 11.87 19.69
CA VAL A 588 -9.74 10.78 20.56
C VAL A 588 -8.70 9.67 20.66
N ARG A 589 -8.37 9.09 19.51
CA ARG A 589 -7.32 8.07 19.35
C ARG A 589 -6.84 8.08 17.89
N ILE A 590 -5.63 7.61 17.67
CA ILE A 590 -5.13 7.37 16.33
C ILE A 590 -5.55 5.94 15.93
N PRO A 591 -6.32 5.78 14.86
CA PRO A 591 -6.79 4.49 14.42
C PRO A 591 -5.65 3.67 13.77
N PRO A 592 -5.79 2.33 13.68
CA PRO A 592 -4.69 1.45 13.29
C PRO A 592 -4.20 1.61 11.85
N TYR A 593 -5.03 2.14 10.95
CA TYR A 593 -4.72 2.19 9.51
C TYR A 593 -4.50 3.60 8.95
N THR A 594 -4.58 4.64 9.77
CA THR A 594 -4.30 6.03 9.37
C THR A 594 -3.83 6.87 10.55
N LEU A 595 -3.14 7.99 10.31
CA LEU A 595 -2.86 8.98 11.35
C LEU A 595 -4.09 9.79 11.75
N GLY A 596 -5.16 9.77 10.94
CA GLY A 596 -6.44 10.35 11.28
C GLY A 596 -6.46 11.87 11.47
N LEU A 597 -5.53 12.64 10.87
CA LEU A 597 -5.44 14.10 11.02
C LEU A 597 -6.74 14.83 10.67
N ARG A 598 -7.61 14.25 9.85
CA ARG A 598 -8.95 14.78 9.55
C ARG A 598 -9.83 14.93 10.78
N ALA A 599 -9.61 14.09 11.83
CA ALA A 599 -10.38 14.08 13.05
C ALA A 599 -9.71 14.86 14.19
N TRP A 600 -8.53 15.41 13.96
CA TRP A 600 -7.86 16.26 14.94
C TRP A 600 -8.54 17.63 15.00
N TRP A 601 -8.48 18.28 16.17
CA TRP A 601 -8.99 19.64 16.40
C TRP A 601 -8.04 20.44 17.27
N LEU A 602 -8.20 21.75 17.24
CA LEU A 602 -7.49 22.64 18.18
C LEU A 602 -8.10 22.56 19.56
N LYS A 603 -7.27 22.62 20.58
CA LYS A 603 -7.72 22.86 21.96
C LYS A 603 -8.60 24.12 22.01
N PRO A 604 -9.68 24.16 22.81
CA PRO A 604 -10.56 25.34 22.87
C PRO A 604 -9.85 26.65 23.15
N SER A 605 -8.77 26.64 23.93
CA SER A 605 -7.92 27.81 24.20
C SER A 605 -7.17 28.35 22.98
N GLU A 606 -7.01 27.57 21.94
CA GLU A 606 -6.26 27.87 20.71
C GLU A 606 -7.17 28.29 19.55
N ILE A 607 -8.48 28.17 19.70
CA ILE A 607 -9.48 28.60 18.72
C ILE A 607 -9.74 30.07 18.94
N ARG A 608 -9.27 30.93 18.03
CA ARG A 608 -9.50 32.38 18.04
C ARG A 608 -10.38 32.78 16.88
#